data_9e1b405036e30b64440c39f9fc040652
#
_entry.id   9e1b405036e30b64440c39f9fc040652
#
_cell.length_a   1.000
_cell.length_b   1.000
_cell.length_c   1.000
_cell.angle_alpha   90.00
_cell.angle_beta   90.00
_cell.angle_gamma   90.00
#
_symmetry.space_group_name_H-M   'P 1'
#
loop_
_entity.id
_entity.type
_entity.pdbx_description
1 polymer ?
#
loop_
_entity_poly.entity_id
_entity_poly.type
_entity_poly.pdbx_seq_one_letter_code
_entity_poly.pdbx_strand_id
1 'polypeptide(L)'
;MSKVVFAKAPLRLGLAGGGTDLQPYRQEHGGVVLSGTIDQYAYCKVEPWDDWCFKSVDLNLEETYEFYESIDSSSSLKLLIAPYKHLMSGFSYRVPLKVTTYVEAPPGSGLGSSSALVVA
;
A
#
# COMPACT_ATOMS: atom_id res chain seq x y z
N MET A 1 -13.50 17.48 -13.21
CA MET A 1 -12.22 17.35 -13.92
C MET A 1 -11.53 16.06 -13.51
N SER A 2 -11.28 15.19 -14.46
CA SER A 2 -10.68 13.90 -14.21
C SER A 2 -9.16 14.04 -14.10
N LYS A 3 -8.61 13.86 -12.91
CA LYS A 3 -7.18 13.91 -12.70
C LYS A 3 -6.68 12.50 -12.33
N VAL A 4 -5.76 11.99 -13.12
CA VAL A 4 -5.04 10.75 -12.80
C VAL A 4 -3.78 11.11 -12.02
N VAL A 5 -3.55 10.43 -10.91
CA VAL A 5 -2.38 10.64 -10.05
C VAL A 5 -1.54 9.38 -10.05
N PHE A 6 -0.24 9.56 -10.23
CA PHE A 6 0.75 8.50 -10.09
C PHE A 6 1.68 8.82 -8.92
N ALA A 7 1.95 7.82 -8.10
CA ALA A 7 2.91 7.89 -7.03
C ALA A 7 3.84 6.68 -7.07
N LYS A 8 5.05 6.83 -6.56
CA LYS A 8 5.99 5.73 -6.36
C LYS A 8 6.71 5.89 -5.03
N ALA A 9 7.05 4.77 -4.42
CA ALA A 9 7.88 4.72 -3.23
C ALA A 9 8.99 3.68 -3.44
N PRO A 10 10.25 4.00 -3.07
CA PRO A 10 11.36 3.07 -3.28
C PRO A 10 11.25 1.86 -2.35
N LEU A 11 11.65 0.71 -2.85
CA LEU A 11 11.92 -0.46 -2.05
C LEU A 11 13.21 -0.23 -1.25
N ARG A 12 13.44 -1.05 -0.23
CA ARG A 12 14.61 -0.92 0.64
C ARG A 12 15.28 -2.27 0.88
N LEU A 13 16.60 -2.20 1.08
CA LEU A 13 17.41 -3.31 1.54
C LEU A 13 17.74 -3.10 3.01
N GLY A 14 17.29 -4.02 3.87
CA GLY A 14 17.67 -4.04 5.29
C GLY A 14 19.05 -4.64 5.44
N LEU A 15 20.02 -3.87 5.94
CA LEU A 15 21.40 -4.29 6.11
C LEU A 15 21.68 -4.86 7.50
N ALA A 16 21.04 -4.28 8.53
CA ALA A 16 21.22 -4.74 9.92
C ALA A 16 20.07 -4.27 10.81
N GLY A 17 19.85 -4.96 11.91
CA GLY A 17 18.92 -4.58 12.98
C GLY A 17 17.45 -4.87 12.70
N GLY A 18 17.12 -5.60 11.64
CA GLY A 18 15.73 -5.94 11.31
C GLY A 18 15.03 -6.67 12.45
N GLY A 19 13.82 -6.22 12.78
CA GLY A 19 13.02 -6.74 13.89
C GLY A 19 13.25 -6.05 15.22
N THR A 20 14.36 -5.34 15.42
CA THR A 20 14.63 -4.60 16.67
C THR A 20 13.70 -3.40 16.85
N ASP A 21 13.08 -2.91 15.79
CA ASP A 21 12.12 -1.82 15.76
C ASP A 21 10.68 -2.28 16.06
N LEU A 22 10.46 -3.59 16.23
CA LEU A 22 9.15 -4.16 16.54
C LEU A 22 8.96 -4.35 18.05
N GLN A 23 7.71 -4.32 18.48
CA GLN A 23 7.34 -4.64 19.86
C GLN A 23 7.27 -6.17 20.06
N PRO A 24 7.56 -6.66 21.26
CA PRO A 24 7.94 -5.94 22.50
C PRO A 24 9.42 -5.52 22.57
N TYR A 25 10.27 -6.05 21.69
CA TYR A 25 11.73 -5.84 21.76
C TYR A 25 12.10 -4.35 21.82
N ARG A 26 11.49 -3.51 20.96
CA ARG A 26 11.74 -2.07 20.93
C ARG A 26 11.47 -1.38 22.26
N GLN A 27 10.42 -1.79 22.96
CA GLN A 27 10.03 -1.20 24.25
C GLN A 27 10.98 -1.59 25.37
N GLU A 28 11.52 -2.81 25.34
CA GLU A 28 12.35 -3.37 26.40
C GLU A 28 13.84 -3.04 26.22
N HIS A 29 14.33 -3.01 24.99
CA HIS A 29 15.76 -2.93 24.68
C HIS A 29 16.13 -1.77 23.75
N GLY A 30 15.13 -1.03 23.21
CA GLY A 30 15.35 -0.11 22.12
C GLY A 30 15.59 -0.83 20.79
N GLY A 31 15.58 -0.10 19.68
CA GLY A 31 15.80 -0.68 18.36
C GLY A 31 16.57 0.24 17.45
N VAL A 32 17.47 -0.30 16.65
CA VAL A 32 18.22 0.40 15.61
C VAL A 32 18.20 -0.43 14.33
N VAL A 33 17.81 0.20 13.22
CA VAL A 33 17.79 -0.44 11.90
C VAL A 33 18.66 0.36 10.94
N LEU A 34 19.51 -0.35 10.21
CA LEU A 34 20.27 0.21 9.08
C LEU A 34 19.67 -0.33 7.79
N SER A 35 19.16 0.55 6.94
CA SER A 35 18.62 0.18 5.64
C SER A 35 18.95 1.24 4.59
N GLY A 36 18.95 0.85 3.34
CA GLY A 36 19.12 1.74 2.20
C GLY A 36 18.02 1.53 1.18
N THR A 37 17.58 2.61 0.53
CA THR A 37 16.67 2.52 -0.61
C THR A 37 17.41 2.01 -1.85
N ILE A 38 16.69 1.33 -2.73
CA ILE A 38 17.21 0.79 -3.98
C ILE A 38 16.43 1.38 -5.16
N ASP A 39 16.95 1.25 -6.36
CA ASP A 39 16.31 1.73 -7.58
C ASP A 39 15.27 0.73 -8.12
N GLN A 40 14.42 0.29 -7.22
CA GLN A 40 13.19 -0.45 -7.50
C GLN A 40 12.06 0.14 -6.66
N TYR A 41 10.85 0.15 -7.20
CA TYR A 41 9.75 0.92 -6.64
C TYR A 41 8.47 0.10 -6.53
N ALA A 42 7.63 0.50 -5.57
CA ALA A 42 6.20 0.25 -5.59
C ALA A 42 5.51 1.44 -6.25
N TYR A 43 4.58 1.18 -7.13
CA TYR A 43 3.82 2.19 -7.87
C TYR A 43 2.34 2.12 -7.50
N CYS A 44 1.72 3.28 -7.42
CA CYS A 44 0.28 3.43 -7.25
C CYS A 44 -0.26 4.43 -8.27
N LYS A 45 -1.33 4.04 -8.93
CA LYS A 45 -2.11 4.90 -9.82
C LYS A 45 -3.51 5.05 -9.23
N VAL A 46 -3.96 6.28 -9.08
CA VAL A 46 -5.32 6.60 -8.66
C VAL A 46 -6.00 7.40 -9.76
N GLU A 47 -7.18 6.96 -10.16
CA GLU A 47 -7.96 7.59 -11.22
C GLU A 47 -9.45 7.63 -10.85
N PRO A 48 -10.19 8.66 -11.28
CA PRO A 48 -11.64 8.68 -11.16
C PRO A 48 -12.25 7.47 -11.87
N TRP A 49 -13.25 6.88 -11.26
CA TRP A 49 -13.93 5.68 -11.77
C TRP A 49 -15.41 5.73 -11.42
N ASP A 50 -16.21 4.91 -12.07
CA ASP A 50 -17.65 4.87 -11.79
C ASP A 50 -17.96 4.15 -10.47
N ASP A 51 -17.16 3.13 -10.14
CA ASP A 51 -17.26 2.34 -8.92
C ASP A 51 -15.94 2.38 -8.13
N TRP A 52 -15.95 1.84 -6.92
CA TRP A 52 -14.70 1.62 -6.16
C TRP A 52 -13.99 0.38 -6.69
N CYS A 53 -12.85 0.58 -7.33
CA CYS A 53 -12.07 -0.52 -7.92
C CYS A 53 -10.65 -0.56 -7.32
N PHE A 54 -10.25 -1.73 -6.88
CA PHE A 54 -8.91 -1.98 -6.35
C PHE A 54 -8.25 -3.08 -7.18
N LYS A 55 -7.09 -2.79 -7.74
CA LYS A 55 -6.36 -3.69 -8.62
C LYS A 55 -4.90 -3.80 -8.23
N SER A 56 -4.43 -5.03 -8.01
CA SER A 56 -3.01 -5.36 -7.89
C SER A 56 -2.56 -6.09 -9.15
N VAL A 57 -1.65 -5.48 -9.90
CA VAL A 57 -1.12 -6.05 -11.14
C VAL A 57 -0.25 -7.28 -10.84
N ASP A 58 0.61 -7.17 -9.84
CA ASP A 58 1.54 -8.23 -9.45
C ASP A 58 0.85 -9.45 -8.82
N LEU A 59 -0.28 -9.27 -8.13
CA LEU A 59 -1.09 -10.36 -7.59
C LEU A 59 -2.14 -10.86 -8.60
N ASN A 60 -2.31 -10.17 -9.72
CA ASN A 60 -3.36 -10.43 -10.71
C ASN A 60 -4.77 -10.50 -10.08
N LEU A 61 -5.06 -9.57 -9.16
CA LEU A 61 -6.32 -9.46 -8.45
C LEU A 61 -6.97 -8.11 -8.75
N GLU A 62 -8.28 -8.12 -8.95
CA GLU A 62 -9.10 -6.93 -9.11
C GLU A 62 -10.44 -7.13 -8.41
N GLU A 63 -10.85 -6.17 -7.61
CA GLU A 63 -12.13 -6.16 -6.90
C GLU A 63 -12.84 -4.84 -7.15
N THR A 64 -14.13 -4.91 -7.44
CA THR A 64 -14.98 -3.75 -7.70
C THR A 64 -16.18 -3.77 -6.75
N TYR A 65 -16.52 -2.61 -6.23
CA TYR A 65 -17.63 -2.41 -5.28
C TYR A 65 -18.50 -1.24 -5.73
N GLU A 66 -19.79 -1.46 -5.81
CA GLU A 66 -20.78 -0.42 -6.16
C GLU A 66 -21.01 0.56 -5.02
N PHE A 67 -20.91 0.10 -3.76
CA PHE A 67 -21.14 0.91 -2.56
C PHE A 67 -19.91 0.92 -1.66
N TYR A 68 -19.60 2.09 -1.08
CA TYR A 68 -18.48 2.24 -0.15
C TYR A 68 -18.56 1.28 1.04
N GLU A 69 -19.77 1.08 1.56
CA GLU A 69 -20.04 0.22 2.71
C GLU A 69 -19.79 -1.26 2.44
N SER A 70 -19.86 -1.65 1.16
CA SER A 70 -19.62 -3.05 0.75
C SER A 70 -18.15 -3.40 0.59
N ILE A 71 -17.24 -2.41 0.67
CA ILE A 71 -15.80 -2.64 0.52
C ILE A 71 -15.29 -3.55 1.63
N ASP A 72 -14.80 -4.73 1.26
CA ASP A 72 -14.33 -5.76 2.18
C ASP A 72 -12.91 -5.46 2.68
N SER A 73 -12.81 -5.07 3.95
CA SER A 73 -11.52 -4.79 4.61
C SER A 73 -10.69 -6.05 4.91
N SER A 74 -11.29 -7.24 4.82
CA SER A 74 -10.60 -8.53 5.02
C SER A 74 -10.09 -9.17 3.73
N SER A 75 -10.32 -8.50 2.59
CA SER A 75 -9.90 -8.94 1.26
C SER A 75 -8.39 -9.18 1.15
N SER A 76 -8.00 -9.98 0.17
CA SER A 76 -6.60 -10.16 -0.24
C SER A 76 -5.94 -8.84 -0.70
N LEU A 77 -6.74 -7.84 -1.07
CA LEU A 77 -6.29 -6.49 -1.44
C LEU A 77 -6.29 -5.50 -0.25
N LYS A 78 -6.23 -5.98 0.98
CA LYS A 78 -6.25 -5.14 2.19
C LYS A 78 -5.17 -4.05 2.22
N LEU A 79 -4.01 -4.28 1.59
CA LEU A 79 -2.94 -3.27 1.50
C LEU A 79 -3.30 -2.07 0.62
N LEU A 80 -4.28 -2.20 -0.26
CA LEU A 80 -4.84 -1.12 -1.06
C LEU A 80 -6.07 -0.50 -0.36
N ILE A 81 -6.92 -1.34 0.19
CA ILE A 81 -8.20 -0.96 0.78
C ILE A 81 -8.02 -0.23 2.11
N ALA A 82 -7.16 -0.72 2.99
CA ALA A 82 -6.99 -0.13 4.33
C ALA A 82 -6.44 1.31 4.30
N PRO A 83 -5.39 1.65 3.53
CA PRO A 83 -4.96 3.03 3.38
C PRO A 83 -6.04 3.94 2.79
N TYR A 84 -6.76 3.47 1.78
CA TYR A 84 -7.88 4.21 1.20
C TYR A 84 -8.95 4.52 2.25
N LYS A 85 -9.42 3.51 2.98
CA LYS A 85 -10.43 3.71 4.05
C LYS A 85 -9.93 4.63 5.15
N HIS A 86 -8.67 4.50 5.54
CA HIS A 86 -8.06 5.36 6.55
C HIS A 86 -8.08 6.84 6.11
N LEU A 87 -7.63 7.11 4.89
CA LEU A 87 -7.62 8.47 4.34
C LEU A 87 -9.03 9.03 4.19
N MET A 88 -9.98 8.20 3.74
CA MET A 88 -11.37 8.63 3.54
C MET A 88 -12.16 8.79 4.84
N SER A 89 -11.69 8.28 5.95
CA SER A 89 -12.39 8.38 7.24
C SER A 89 -12.59 9.82 7.72
N GLY A 90 -11.70 10.74 7.32
CA GLY A 90 -11.77 12.16 7.64
C GLY A 90 -12.68 13.00 6.74
N PHE A 91 -13.25 12.41 5.69
CA PHE A 91 -14.06 13.13 4.71
C PHE A 91 -15.53 12.74 4.81
N SER A 92 -16.40 13.74 4.76
CA SER A 92 -17.85 13.53 4.72
C SER A 92 -18.34 13.06 3.36
N TYR A 93 -17.56 13.31 2.31
CA TYR A 93 -17.89 12.98 0.94
C TYR A 93 -16.85 12.00 0.37
N ARG A 94 -17.33 10.91 -0.20
CA ARG A 94 -16.49 9.85 -0.77
C ARG A 94 -16.81 9.69 -2.24
N VAL A 95 -15.76 9.73 -3.06
CA VAL A 95 -15.87 9.62 -4.51
C VAL A 95 -15.35 8.26 -4.96
N PRO A 96 -16.07 7.56 -5.83
CA PRO A 96 -15.57 6.35 -6.44
C PRO A 96 -14.29 6.60 -7.21
N LEU A 97 -13.34 5.68 -7.09
CA LEU A 97 -12.07 5.76 -7.78
C LEU A 97 -11.46 4.38 -7.97
N LYS A 98 -10.55 4.30 -8.94
CA LYS A 98 -9.75 3.09 -9.16
C LYS A 98 -8.34 3.29 -8.62
N VAL A 99 -7.93 2.37 -7.76
CA VAL A 99 -6.55 2.25 -7.25
C VAL A 99 -5.89 1.06 -7.92
N THR A 100 -4.83 1.31 -8.65
CA THR A 100 -4.02 0.26 -9.30
C THR A 100 -2.61 0.29 -8.76
N THR A 101 -2.10 -0.86 -8.34
CA THR A 101 -0.75 -0.98 -7.79
C THR A 101 0.10 -1.98 -8.55
N TYR A 102 1.40 -1.72 -8.55
CA TYR A 102 2.42 -2.59 -9.10
C TYR A 102 3.71 -2.47 -8.28
N VAL A 103 4.36 -3.59 -8.02
CA VAL A 103 5.65 -3.66 -7.30
C VAL A 103 6.68 -4.33 -8.20
N GLU A 104 7.86 -3.72 -8.33
CA GLU A 104 8.95 -4.23 -9.18
C GLU A 104 9.66 -5.47 -8.61
N ALA A 105 9.45 -5.77 -7.32
CA ALA A 105 10.00 -6.97 -6.68
C ALA A 105 8.92 -8.04 -6.46
N PRO A 106 9.25 -9.33 -6.56
CA PRO A 106 8.29 -10.38 -6.28
C PRO A 106 7.85 -10.36 -4.81
N PRO A 107 6.62 -10.80 -4.52
CA PRO A 107 6.13 -10.97 -3.15
C PRO A 107 7.09 -11.82 -2.31
N GLY A 108 7.33 -11.41 -1.06
CA GLY A 108 8.22 -12.16 -0.15
C GLY A 108 9.72 -11.94 -0.41
N SER A 109 10.10 -10.98 -1.25
CA SER A 109 11.50 -10.66 -1.53
C SER A 109 12.29 -10.07 -0.34
N GLY A 110 11.60 -9.65 0.73
CA GLY A 110 12.22 -9.00 1.87
C GLY A 110 12.67 -7.54 1.63
N LEU A 111 12.25 -6.93 0.52
CA LEU A 111 12.66 -5.58 0.14
C LEU A 111 11.71 -4.48 0.63
N GLY A 112 10.85 -4.78 1.62
CA GLY A 112 9.93 -3.81 2.19
C GLY A 112 8.78 -3.41 1.26
N SER A 113 8.39 -4.29 0.35
CA SER A 113 7.37 -4.04 -0.66
C SER A 113 6.01 -3.63 -0.07
N SER A 114 5.57 -4.27 1.02
CA SER A 114 4.29 -3.95 1.68
C SER A 114 4.27 -2.51 2.20
N SER A 115 5.33 -2.08 2.87
CA SER A 115 5.45 -0.71 3.40
C SER A 115 5.56 0.32 2.28
N ALA A 116 6.35 0.05 1.25
CA ALA A 116 6.48 0.92 0.09
C ALA A 116 5.15 1.07 -0.65
N LEU A 117 4.38 0.00 -0.77
CA LEU A 117 3.07 0.01 -1.40
C LEU A 117 2.07 0.90 -0.66
N VAL A 118 2.06 0.85 0.67
CA VAL A 118 1.19 1.70 1.51
C VAL A 118 1.58 3.18 1.39
N VAL A 119 2.86 3.48 1.25
CA VAL A 119 3.36 4.86 1.11
C VAL A 119 3.10 5.42 -0.29
N ALA A 120 3.19 4.57 -1.32
CA ALA A 120 2.91 5.01 -2.69
C ALA A 120 1.45 5.37 -2.88
#